data_66d86a2043e5dc38b9d9d100ea482ea8
#
_entry.id   66d86a2043e5dc38b9d9d100ea482ea8
#
_cell.length_a   1.000
_cell.length_b   1.000
_cell.length_c   1.000
_cell.angle_alpha   90.00
_cell.angle_beta   90.00
_cell.angle_gamma   90.00
#
_symmetry.space_group_name_H-M   'P 1'
#
loop_
_entity.id
_entity.type
_entity.pdbx_description
1 polymer ?
#
loop_
_entity_poly.entity_id
_entity_poly.type
_entity_poly.pdbx_seq_one_letter_code
_entity_poly.pdbx_strand_id
1 'polypeptide(L)'
;MNDREATGVEFVAPGEVRPRGFGVDEPEDGEVIVDASLSVVSSGTERLVYRGEAPTVEADAPGVGELEYPTRYGYSVVGEIEETGGDTDAQEGERVHVMHPHQGRFTVSADSVSPVPDGLTDEQAVHLPNTETAVSFAMDGRPVVGERVAVFGQGVVGLLTTAVLSSFPVEVVAFDLLAERRRRSENMGADRSHHPDELGSVRPEDGYDLVYEVSGSTTALDTAVGAAGYDGRVVVGSWYGTESASVELGVGFHGEDITVSDSQVTEIAPGLRGRWTKERRLEAAWDFVEEASGLITDRFGIKEAEAAYEAVDSGALCVVFEYE
;
A
#
# COMPACT_ATOMS: atom_id res chain seq x y z
N MET A 1 29.79 17.23 -7.18
CA MET A 1 28.67 16.52 -7.78
C MET A 1 28.27 17.31 -9.00
N ASN A 2 27.95 16.64 -10.07
CA ASN A 2 27.38 17.32 -11.25
C ASN A 2 26.04 17.92 -10.80
N ASP A 3 25.75 19.17 -11.13
CA ASP A 3 24.49 19.84 -10.72
C ASP A 3 23.20 19.16 -11.24
N ARG A 4 23.34 18.00 -11.86
CA ARG A 4 22.29 17.17 -12.47
C ARG A 4 22.27 15.71 -11.98
N GLU A 5 22.71 15.46 -10.75
CA GLU A 5 22.60 14.14 -10.12
C GLU A 5 21.93 14.26 -8.76
N ALA A 6 20.98 13.37 -8.50
CA ALA A 6 20.34 13.23 -7.19
C ALA A 6 20.53 11.83 -6.62
N THR A 7 20.63 11.74 -5.30
CA THR A 7 20.74 10.44 -4.63
C THR A 7 19.39 9.73 -4.64
N GLY A 8 19.41 8.45 -5.00
CA GLY A 8 18.27 7.55 -4.92
C GLY A 8 18.70 6.19 -4.39
N VAL A 9 17.76 5.25 -4.29
CA VAL A 9 17.99 3.88 -3.81
C VAL A 9 18.12 2.93 -5.00
N GLU A 10 19.15 2.10 -4.98
CA GLU A 10 19.35 0.98 -5.90
C GLU A 10 19.34 -0.34 -5.12
N PHE A 11 18.49 -1.28 -5.53
CA PHE A 11 18.53 -2.67 -5.09
C PHE A 11 19.58 -3.39 -5.91
N VAL A 12 20.72 -3.69 -5.29
CA VAL A 12 21.89 -4.25 -5.99
C VAL A 12 21.75 -5.76 -6.18
N ALA A 13 21.24 -6.43 -5.16
CA ALA A 13 20.99 -7.85 -5.10
C ALA A 13 19.94 -8.13 -3.98
N PRO A 14 19.37 -9.34 -3.90
CA PRO A 14 18.56 -9.73 -2.75
C PRO A 14 19.28 -9.48 -1.41
N GLY A 15 18.64 -8.74 -0.50
CA GLY A 15 19.18 -8.33 0.79
C GLY A 15 20.21 -7.20 0.73
N GLU A 16 20.42 -6.57 -0.43
CA GLU A 16 21.41 -5.52 -0.60
C GLU A 16 20.83 -4.31 -1.34
N VAL A 17 20.76 -3.18 -0.64
CA VAL A 17 20.40 -1.88 -1.22
C VAL A 17 21.52 -0.87 -0.99
N ARG A 18 21.65 0.10 -1.87
CA ARG A 18 22.66 1.17 -1.72
C ARG A 18 22.11 2.51 -2.20
N PRO A 19 22.49 3.61 -1.53
CA PRO A 19 22.30 4.94 -2.10
C PRO A 19 23.20 5.11 -3.31
N ARG A 20 22.67 5.66 -4.41
CA ARG A 20 23.41 5.91 -5.66
C ARG A 20 22.99 7.23 -6.29
N GLY A 21 23.90 7.88 -7.01
CA GLY A 21 23.60 9.03 -7.83
C GLY A 21 22.90 8.62 -9.12
N PHE A 22 21.80 9.29 -9.44
CA PHE A 22 21.06 9.14 -10.69
C PHE A 22 20.96 10.49 -11.40
N GLY A 23 21.04 10.47 -12.73
CA GLY A 23 20.90 11.67 -13.54
C GLY A 23 19.50 12.29 -13.40
N VAL A 24 19.46 13.62 -13.45
CA VAL A 24 18.22 14.40 -13.55
C VAL A 24 18.30 15.15 -14.89
N ASP A 25 17.42 14.82 -15.82
CA ASP A 25 17.39 15.44 -17.12
C ASP A 25 16.74 16.83 -17.04
N GLU A 26 17.11 17.75 -17.97
CA GLU A 26 16.36 19.00 -18.14
C GLU A 26 14.93 18.67 -18.60
N PRO A 27 13.90 19.31 -18.02
CA PRO A 27 12.53 19.00 -18.39
C PRO A 27 12.25 19.50 -19.82
N GLU A 28 11.73 18.59 -20.65
CA GLU A 28 11.20 18.91 -21.97
C GLU A 28 9.76 19.47 -21.86
N ASP A 29 9.17 19.90 -23.00
CA ASP A 29 7.76 20.33 -23.02
C ASP A 29 6.84 19.23 -22.45
N GLY A 30 5.98 19.58 -21.49
CA GLY A 30 5.11 18.63 -20.78
C GLY A 30 5.77 17.86 -19.64
N GLU A 31 7.01 18.18 -19.28
CA GLU A 31 7.73 17.57 -18.16
C GLU A 31 7.95 18.58 -17.02
N VAL A 32 8.18 18.05 -15.85
CA VAL A 32 8.53 18.80 -14.62
C VAL A 32 9.68 18.15 -13.88
N ILE A 33 10.48 18.96 -13.19
CA ILE A 33 11.40 18.46 -12.16
C ILE A 33 10.71 18.55 -10.81
N VAL A 34 10.74 17.46 -10.06
CA VAL A 34 10.25 17.40 -8.68
C VAL A 34 11.44 17.29 -7.73
N ASP A 35 11.48 18.19 -6.75
CA ASP A 35 12.37 18.12 -5.58
C ASP A 35 11.63 17.41 -4.45
N ALA A 36 12.06 16.20 -4.10
CA ALA A 36 11.38 15.35 -3.14
C ALA A 36 11.58 15.87 -1.70
N SER A 37 10.51 15.90 -0.91
CA SER A 37 10.56 16.14 0.52
C SER A 37 10.51 14.83 1.32
N LEU A 38 9.69 13.87 0.87
CA LEU A 38 9.42 12.63 1.59
C LEU A 38 9.08 11.50 0.61
N SER A 39 9.53 10.28 0.92
CA SER A 39 9.01 9.07 0.27
C SER A 39 8.78 7.95 1.29
N VAL A 40 7.75 7.13 1.09
CA VAL A 40 7.42 6.02 1.99
C VAL A 40 7.82 4.69 1.40
N VAL A 41 8.49 3.86 2.22
CA VAL A 41 8.84 2.49 1.85
C VAL A 41 7.62 1.57 2.07
N SER A 42 7.22 0.87 1.04
CA SER A 42 6.16 -0.13 1.12
C SER A 42 6.64 -1.38 1.85
N SER A 43 6.26 -1.50 3.12
CA SER A 43 6.64 -2.63 3.98
C SER A 43 6.12 -4.00 3.50
N GLY A 44 5.16 -4.04 2.58
CA GLY A 44 4.70 -5.26 1.89
C GLY A 44 5.54 -5.52 0.65
N THR A 45 5.31 -4.74 -0.40
CA THR A 45 5.86 -4.95 -1.74
C THR A 45 7.37 -4.79 -1.82
N GLU A 46 7.92 -3.70 -1.28
CA GLU A 46 9.35 -3.45 -1.35
C GLU A 46 10.18 -4.40 -0.49
N ARG A 47 9.59 -4.93 0.59
CA ARG A 47 10.24 -6.00 1.36
C ARG A 47 10.42 -7.27 0.53
N LEU A 48 9.45 -7.64 -0.32
CA LEU A 48 9.57 -8.78 -1.23
C LEU A 48 10.66 -8.52 -2.28
N VAL A 49 10.73 -7.30 -2.81
CA VAL A 49 11.82 -6.89 -3.71
C VAL A 49 13.16 -6.97 -2.97
N TYR A 50 13.27 -6.40 -1.79
CA TYR A 50 14.49 -6.44 -0.98
C TYR A 50 14.97 -7.86 -0.72
N ARG A 51 14.06 -8.79 -0.42
CA ARG A 51 14.38 -10.21 -0.17
C ARG A 51 14.65 -11.05 -1.42
N GLY A 52 14.34 -10.53 -2.61
CA GLY A 52 14.36 -11.31 -3.86
C GLY A 52 13.21 -12.31 -3.97
N GLU A 53 12.12 -12.06 -3.25
CA GLU A 53 10.91 -12.89 -3.18
C GLU A 53 9.79 -12.35 -4.08
N ALA A 54 9.99 -11.18 -4.70
CA ALA A 54 9.06 -10.67 -5.71
C ALA A 54 9.13 -11.56 -6.96
N PRO A 55 7.99 -12.08 -7.46
CA PRO A 55 8.00 -12.90 -8.66
C PRO A 55 8.43 -12.07 -9.87
N THR A 56 9.26 -12.67 -10.72
CA THR A 56 9.43 -12.21 -12.09
C THR A 56 8.19 -12.64 -12.88
N VAL A 57 7.26 -11.71 -13.09
CA VAL A 57 6.07 -12.00 -13.91
C VAL A 57 6.43 -11.70 -15.35
N GLU A 58 6.10 -12.61 -16.27
CA GLU A 58 6.25 -12.38 -17.71
C GLU A 58 5.60 -11.06 -18.12
N ALA A 59 6.20 -10.36 -19.08
CA ALA A 59 5.94 -8.98 -19.47
C ALA A 59 4.47 -8.62 -19.83
N ASP A 60 3.57 -9.59 -19.90
CA ASP A 60 2.17 -9.38 -20.28
C ASP A 60 1.22 -9.14 -19.07
N ALA A 61 1.74 -9.21 -17.83
CA ALA A 61 0.92 -8.90 -16.66
C ALA A 61 1.02 -7.40 -16.32
N PRO A 62 -0.10 -6.67 -16.23
CA PRO A 62 -0.08 -5.25 -15.91
C PRO A 62 0.57 -5.00 -14.53
N GLY A 63 1.64 -4.22 -14.48
CA GLY A 63 2.20 -3.69 -13.24
C GLY A 63 3.38 -4.42 -12.64
N VAL A 64 3.87 -5.52 -13.23
CA VAL A 64 5.10 -6.19 -12.79
C VAL A 64 5.96 -6.53 -14.00
N GLY A 65 7.02 -5.73 -14.23
CA GLY A 65 8.07 -6.06 -15.18
C GLY A 65 9.02 -7.13 -14.61
N GLU A 66 9.89 -7.69 -15.44
CA GLU A 66 10.98 -8.55 -14.96
C GLU A 66 11.84 -7.76 -13.97
N LEU A 67 11.87 -8.23 -12.72
CA LEU A 67 12.68 -7.64 -11.67
C LEU A 67 14.08 -8.24 -11.75
N GLU A 68 14.95 -7.61 -12.55
CA GLU A 68 16.35 -7.97 -12.63
C GLU A 68 17.18 -7.01 -11.76
N TYR A 69 18.04 -7.55 -10.91
CA TYR A 69 19.00 -6.74 -10.16
C TYR A 69 20.25 -6.43 -11.02
N PRO A 70 20.84 -5.20 -10.90
CA PRO A 70 20.38 -4.11 -10.05
C PRO A 70 19.13 -3.42 -10.59
N THR A 71 18.25 -2.98 -9.69
CA THR A 71 17.01 -2.30 -10.06
C THR A 71 16.71 -1.12 -9.14
N ARG A 72 15.83 -0.23 -9.60
CA ARG A 72 15.25 0.84 -8.80
C ARG A 72 13.80 0.47 -8.50
N TYR A 73 13.38 0.71 -7.28
CA TYR A 73 12.00 0.46 -6.88
C TYR A 73 11.54 1.52 -5.86
N GLY A 74 10.26 1.49 -5.53
CA GLY A 74 9.54 2.50 -4.78
C GLY A 74 8.50 3.14 -5.67
N TYR A 75 7.43 3.68 -5.08
CA TYR A 75 6.31 4.21 -5.87
C TYR A 75 5.52 5.30 -5.15
N SER A 76 6.08 5.90 -4.09
CA SER A 76 5.38 6.98 -3.42
C SER A 76 6.34 8.03 -2.92
N VAL A 77 6.33 9.16 -3.57
CA VAL A 77 7.15 10.33 -3.28
C VAL A 77 6.23 11.56 -3.22
N VAL A 78 6.47 12.42 -2.24
CA VAL A 78 5.90 13.78 -2.18
C VAL A 78 7.03 14.78 -2.30
N GLY A 79 6.81 15.85 -3.03
CA GLY A 79 7.77 16.92 -3.22
C GLY A 79 7.13 18.17 -3.80
N GLU A 80 7.95 19.09 -4.24
CA GLU A 80 7.55 20.36 -4.84
C GLU A 80 8.07 20.42 -6.28
N ILE A 81 7.28 20.95 -7.20
CA ILE A 81 7.73 21.21 -8.56
C ILE A 81 8.77 22.32 -8.53
N GLU A 82 10.03 22.00 -8.86
CA GLU A 82 11.14 22.93 -8.89
C GLU A 82 11.23 23.67 -10.22
N GLU A 83 10.98 22.99 -11.33
CA GLU A 83 11.12 23.52 -12.69
C GLU A 83 10.10 22.88 -13.63
N THR A 84 9.60 23.63 -14.59
CA THR A 84 8.70 23.17 -15.65
C THR A 84 9.34 23.34 -17.02
N GLY A 85 9.23 22.34 -17.89
CA GLY A 85 9.75 22.38 -19.27
C GLY A 85 8.89 23.14 -20.29
N GLY A 86 7.76 23.69 -19.87
CA GLY A 86 6.78 24.35 -20.72
C GLY A 86 5.66 23.39 -21.18
N ASP A 87 4.68 23.94 -21.91
CA ASP A 87 3.46 23.25 -22.39
C ASP A 87 2.78 22.35 -21.34
N THR A 88 2.65 22.89 -20.10
CA THR A 88 1.99 22.24 -18.97
C THR A 88 1.23 23.24 -18.12
N ASP A 89 0.15 22.79 -17.45
CA ASP A 89 -0.59 23.59 -16.47
C ASP A 89 0.05 23.51 -15.07
N ALA A 90 1.01 22.61 -14.85
CA ALA A 90 1.74 22.48 -13.58
C ALA A 90 2.59 23.72 -13.28
N GLN A 91 2.70 24.11 -12.01
CA GLN A 91 3.36 25.32 -11.58
C GLN A 91 4.53 25.06 -10.64
N GLU A 92 5.61 25.82 -10.80
CA GLU A 92 6.72 25.83 -9.84
C GLU A 92 6.20 26.19 -8.44
N GLY A 93 6.68 25.49 -7.42
CA GLY A 93 6.22 25.62 -6.03
C GLY A 93 4.95 24.83 -5.71
N GLU A 94 4.35 24.14 -6.66
CA GLU A 94 3.21 23.27 -6.41
C GLU A 94 3.64 21.98 -5.73
N ARG A 95 2.96 21.63 -4.63
CA ARG A 95 3.20 20.35 -3.92
C ARG A 95 2.50 19.22 -4.63
N VAL A 96 3.23 18.15 -4.91
CA VAL A 96 2.73 17.02 -5.69
C VAL A 96 3.10 15.68 -5.06
N HIS A 97 2.23 14.69 -5.26
CA HIS A 97 2.55 13.29 -5.08
C HIS A 97 2.89 12.68 -6.44
N VAL A 98 3.90 11.83 -6.48
CA VAL A 98 4.37 11.15 -7.69
C VAL A 98 4.63 9.68 -7.42
N MET A 99 4.22 8.81 -8.32
CA MET A 99 4.64 7.41 -8.33
C MET A 99 6.03 7.29 -8.97
N HIS A 100 7.07 7.35 -8.13
CA HIS A 100 8.46 7.30 -8.56
C HIS A 100 9.32 6.49 -7.59
N PRO A 101 10.39 5.81 -8.04
CA PRO A 101 11.38 5.21 -7.16
C PRO A 101 12.00 6.24 -6.20
N HIS A 102 12.48 5.79 -5.04
CA HIS A 102 13.10 6.67 -4.05
C HIS A 102 14.29 7.43 -4.64
N GLN A 103 14.13 8.74 -4.81
CA GLN A 103 15.15 9.65 -5.34
C GLN A 103 14.83 11.08 -4.89
N GLY A 104 15.86 11.85 -4.53
CA GLY A 104 15.70 13.20 -4.01
C GLY A 104 15.24 14.23 -5.05
N ARG A 105 15.59 14.05 -6.33
CA ARG A 105 15.22 14.98 -7.42
C ARG A 105 15.16 14.21 -8.73
N PHE A 106 14.10 14.43 -9.51
CA PHE A 106 13.86 13.65 -10.74
C PHE A 106 12.96 14.40 -11.72
N THR A 107 13.07 14.07 -13.00
CA THR A 107 12.23 14.58 -14.09
C THR A 107 11.14 13.56 -14.42
N VAL A 108 9.89 14.04 -14.53
CA VAL A 108 8.73 13.21 -14.90
C VAL A 108 7.76 13.99 -15.78
N SER A 109 6.87 13.26 -16.49
CA SER A 109 5.75 13.90 -17.18
C SER A 109 4.85 14.64 -16.20
N ALA A 110 4.43 15.84 -16.55
CA ALA A 110 3.48 16.63 -15.78
C ALA A 110 2.13 15.91 -15.59
N ASP A 111 1.74 15.04 -16.53
CA ASP A 111 0.52 14.21 -16.43
C ASP A 111 0.64 13.11 -15.36
N SER A 112 1.83 12.82 -14.87
CA SER A 112 2.08 11.78 -13.84
C SER A 112 2.09 12.32 -12.41
N VAL A 113 2.03 13.63 -12.22
CA VAL A 113 1.98 14.22 -10.89
C VAL A 113 0.53 14.39 -10.43
N SER A 114 0.30 14.23 -9.14
CA SER A 114 -0.99 14.45 -8.49
C SER A 114 -0.86 15.61 -7.51
N PRO A 115 -1.49 16.77 -7.74
CA PRO A 115 -1.46 17.87 -6.81
C PRO A 115 -1.91 17.46 -5.41
N VAL A 116 -1.16 17.85 -4.38
CA VAL A 116 -1.52 17.57 -2.99
C VAL A 116 -2.59 18.58 -2.56
N PRO A 117 -3.78 18.14 -2.13
CA PRO A 117 -4.84 19.03 -1.65
C PRO A 117 -4.37 19.96 -0.51
N ASP A 118 -4.89 21.18 -0.50
CA ASP A 118 -4.63 22.14 0.56
C ASP A 118 -5.02 21.58 1.93
N GLY A 119 -4.15 21.80 2.93
CA GLY A 119 -4.39 21.35 4.32
C GLY A 119 -3.79 19.99 4.66
N LEU A 120 -3.47 19.15 3.67
CA LEU A 120 -2.74 17.90 3.90
C LEU A 120 -1.23 18.16 4.10
N THR A 121 -0.64 17.39 5.01
CA THR A 121 0.82 17.36 5.20
C THR A 121 1.48 16.38 4.22
N ASP A 122 2.80 16.50 4.00
CA ASP A 122 3.56 15.55 3.19
C ASP A 122 3.50 14.14 3.80
N GLU A 123 3.51 14.04 5.14
CA GLU A 123 3.38 12.78 5.86
C GLU A 123 2.04 12.07 5.62
N GLN A 124 0.97 12.82 5.40
CA GLN A 124 -0.32 12.27 4.99
C GLN A 124 -0.31 11.93 3.51
N ALA A 125 0.07 12.89 2.66
CA ALA A 125 0.03 12.77 1.21
C ALA A 125 0.89 11.62 0.66
N VAL A 126 2.03 11.31 1.29
CA VAL A 126 2.90 10.20 0.86
C VAL A 126 2.22 8.83 0.98
N HIS A 127 1.11 8.72 1.72
CA HIS A 127 0.32 7.50 1.83
C HIS A 127 -0.78 7.34 0.77
N LEU A 128 -0.87 8.25 -0.21
CA LEU A 128 -1.90 8.19 -1.25
C LEU A 128 -2.04 6.80 -1.91
N PRO A 129 -0.97 6.10 -2.35
CA PRO A 129 -1.11 4.77 -2.96
C PRO A 129 -1.59 3.69 -1.97
N ASN A 130 -1.19 3.79 -0.69
CA ASN A 130 -1.65 2.88 0.36
C ASN A 130 -3.13 3.09 0.66
N THR A 131 -3.56 4.35 0.69
CA THR A 131 -4.96 4.74 0.89
C THR A 131 -5.81 4.34 -0.32
N GLU A 132 -5.33 4.54 -1.55
CA GLU A 132 -6.00 4.06 -2.76
C GLU A 132 -6.19 2.55 -2.74
N THR A 133 -5.19 1.80 -2.25
CA THR A 133 -5.29 0.35 -2.08
C THR A 133 -6.39 -0.02 -1.07
N ALA A 134 -6.48 0.67 0.06
CA ALA A 134 -7.53 0.46 1.05
C ALA A 134 -8.93 0.76 0.50
N VAL A 135 -9.07 1.85 -0.25
CA VAL A 135 -10.33 2.19 -0.97
C VAL A 135 -10.68 1.12 -1.99
N SER A 136 -9.68 0.62 -2.77
CA SER A 136 -9.88 -0.49 -3.71
C SER A 136 -10.41 -1.74 -3.01
N PHE A 137 -9.86 -2.10 -1.86
CA PHE A 137 -10.34 -3.23 -1.06
C PHE A 137 -11.80 -3.06 -0.64
N ALA A 138 -12.19 -1.88 -0.15
CA ALA A 138 -13.58 -1.61 0.19
C ALA A 138 -14.51 -1.69 -1.05
N MET A 139 -14.04 -1.21 -2.21
CA MET A 139 -14.79 -1.31 -3.47
C MET A 139 -14.98 -2.75 -3.93
N ASP A 140 -13.96 -3.60 -3.79
CA ASP A 140 -14.00 -5.00 -4.21
C ASP A 140 -14.78 -5.88 -3.22
N GLY A 141 -14.63 -5.65 -1.92
CA GLY A 141 -15.34 -6.35 -0.86
C GLY A 141 -16.83 -6.00 -0.78
N ARG A 142 -17.22 -4.78 -1.23
CA ARG A 142 -18.62 -4.32 -1.26
C ARG A 142 -19.35 -4.50 0.06
N PRO A 143 -18.89 -3.90 1.14
CA PRO A 143 -19.50 -4.06 2.46
C PRO A 143 -20.97 -3.63 2.45
N VAL A 144 -21.84 -4.42 3.08
CA VAL A 144 -23.28 -4.17 3.18
C VAL A 144 -23.63 -3.75 4.62
N VAL A 145 -24.64 -2.88 4.74
CA VAL A 145 -25.12 -2.39 6.04
C VAL A 145 -25.39 -3.53 7.01
N GLY A 146 -24.75 -3.49 8.18
CA GLY A 146 -24.94 -4.45 9.27
C GLY A 146 -24.04 -5.69 9.19
N GLU A 147 -23.15 -5.80 8.18
CA GLU A 147 -22.20 -6.88 8.11
C GLU A 147 -21.13 -6.79 9.23
N ARG A 148 -20.64 -7.94 9.61
CA ARG A 148 -19.45 -8.11 10.46
C ARG A 148 -18.24 -8.37 9.57
N VAL A 149 -17.29 -7.46 9.64
CA VAL A 149 -16.09 -7.47 8.77
C VAL A 149 -14.85 -7.77 9.60
N ALA A 150 -14.07 -8.75 9.18
CA ALA A 150 -12.77 -9.06 9.78
C ALA A 150 -11.63 -8.56 8.90
N VAL A 151 -10.59 -7.96 9.49
CA VAL A 151 -9.37 -7.53 8.79
C VAL A 151 -8.15 -8.18 9.41
N PHE A 152 -7.55 -9.14 8.71
CA PHE A 152 -6.34 -9.85 9.14
C PHE A 152 -5.08 -9.14 8.63
N GLY A 153 -4.26 -8.69 9.56
CA GLY A 153 -3.06 -7.89 9.32
C GLY A 153 -3.32 -6.39 9.47
N GLN A 154 -2.61 -5.77 10.42
CA GLN A 154 -2.68 -4.33 10.72
C GLN A 154 -1.32 -3.66 10.47
N GLY A 155 -0.76 -3.92 9.27
CA GLY A 155 0.27 -3.09 8.65
C GLY A 155 -0.33 -1.77 8.15
N VAL A 156 0.45 -0.95 7.45
CA VAL A 156 -0.02 0.34 6.93
C VAL A 156 -1.32 0.18 6.13
N VAL A 157 -1.35 -0.74 5.17
CA VAL A 157 -2.54 -0.98 4.32
C VAL A 157 -3.71 -1.52 5.15
N GLY A 158 -3.48 -2.44 6.09
CA GLY A 158 -4.54 -2.99 6.95
C GLY A 158 -5.15 -1.95 7.88
N LEU A 159 -4.34 -1.05 8.45
CA LEU A 159 -4.80 0.07 9.25
C LEU A 159 -5.65 1.04 8.43
N LEU A 160 -5.20 1.41 7.23
CA LEU A 160 -5.97 2.27 6.32
C LEU A 160 -7.25 1.57 5.83
N THR A 161 -7.21 0.26 5.58
CA THR A 161 -8.42 -0.53 5.26
C THR A 161 -9.42 -0.48 6.41
N THR A 162 -8.95 -0.64 7.65
CA THR A 162 -9.77 -0.52 8.86
C THR A 162 -10.40 0.88 8.96
N ALA A 163 -9.63 1.94 8.72
CA ALA A 163 -10.13 3.32 8.73
C ALA A 163 -11.19 3.56 7.64
N VAL A 164 -10.94 3.13 6.42
CA VAL A 164 -11.93 3.23 5.33
C VAL A 164 -13.21 2.48 5.68
N LEU A 165 -13.10 1.25 6.19
CA LEU A 165 -14.26 0.42 6.55
C LEU A 165 -15.06 1.01 7.71
N SER A 166 -14.42 1.71 8.65
CA SER A 166 -15.10 2.37 9.77
C SER A 166 -16.08 3.47 9.32
N SER A 167 -15.95 3.97 8.08
CA SER A 167 -16.89 4.91 7.47
C SER A 167 -18.17 4.25 6.95
N PHE A 168 -18.20 2.92 6.88
CA PHE A 168 -19.37 2.14 6.50
C PHE A 168 -20.17 1.71 7.74
N PRO A 169 -21.49 1.49 7.63
CA PRO A 169 -22.31 1.01 8.73
C PRO A 169 -22.15 -0.52 8.93
N VAL A 170 -20.93 -0.96 9.25
CA VAL A 170 -20.52 -2.34 9.50
C VAL A 170 -19.79 -2.44 10.84
N GLU A 171 -19.68 -3.64 11.40
CA GLU A 171 -18.83 -3.91 12.56
C GLU A 171 -17.46 -4.35 12.07
N VAL A 172 -16.39 -3.64 12.42
CA VAL A 172 -15.01 -3.94 12.01
C VAL A 172 -14.24 -4.59 13.14
N VAL A 173 -13.76 -5.81 12.93
CA VAL A 173 -12.90 -6.55 13.87
C VAL A 173 -11.52 -6.77 13.27
N ALA A 174 -10.50 -6.22 13.90
CA ALA A 174 -9.12 -6.28 13.43
C ALA A 174 -8.35 -7.45 14.08
N PHE A 175 -7.49 -8.09 13.32
CA PHE A 175 -6.60 -9.14 13.79
C PHE A 175 -5.15 -8.83 13.46
N ASP A 176 -4.26 -8.88 14.47
CA ASP A 176 -2.81 -8.77 14.27
C ASP A 176 -2.05 -9.46 15.40
N LEU A 177 -0.86 -9.97 15.11
CA LEU A 177 0.03 -10.60 16.10
C LEU A 177 0.52 -9.58 17.13
N LEU A 178 0.80 -8.33 16.70
CA LEU A 178 1.43 -7.31 17.51
C LEU A 178 0.40 -6.47 18.26
N ALA A 179 0.48 -6.45 19.61
CA ALA A 179 -0.44 -5.69 20.46
C ALA A 179 -0.45 -4.18 20.13
N GLU A 180 0.68 -3.61 19.69
CA GLU A 180 0.76 -2.21 19.28
C GLU A 180 -0.10 -1.95 18.04
N ARG A 181 -0.05 -2.82 17.03
CA ARG A 181 -0.85 -2.70 15.82
C ARG A 181 -2.35 -2.86 16.09
N ARG A 182 -2.71 -3.77 17.03
CA ARG A 182 -4.09 -3.91 17.49
C ARG A 182 -4.61 -2.62 18.14
N ARG A 183 -3.83 -1.99 19.02
CA ARG A 183 -4.22 -0.68 19.60
C ARG A 183 -4.35 0.42 18.56
N ARG A 184 -3.50 0.43 17.53
CA ARG A 184 -3.62 1.38 16.42
C ARG A 184 -4.90 1.15 15.61
N SER A 185 -5.27 -0.10 15.35
CA SER A 185 -6.52 -0.39 14.62
C SER A 185 -7.77 0.09 15.35
N GLU A 186 -7.81 -0.02 16.68
CA GLU A 186 -8.90 0.54 17.48
C GLU A 186 -8.96 2.07 17.40
N ASN A 187 -7.81 2.74 17.38
CA ASN A 187 -7.75 4.20 17.20
C ASN A 187 -8.17 4.62 15.77
N MET A 188 -8.04 3.74 14.80
CA MET A 188 -8.44 3.94 13.40
C MET A 188 -9.84 3.41 13.10
N GLY A 189 -10.63 3.10 14.13
CA GLY A 189 -12.05 2.81 14.01
C GLY A 189 -12.44 1.34 13.98
N ALA A 190 -11.54 0.40 14.30
CA ALA A 190 -11.95 -0.96 14.59
C ALA A 190 -12.79 -1.00 15.86
N ASP A 191 -13.95 -1.64 15.83
CA ASP A 191 -14.81 -1.84 17.02
C ASP A 191 -14.14 -2.72 18.06
N ARG A 192 -13.33 -3.67 17.61
CA ARG A 192 -12.55 -4.60 18.45
C ARG A 192 -11.27 -5.02 17.72
N SER A 193 -10.26 -5.40 18.51
CA SER A 193 -9.06 -6.02 17.98
C SER A 193 -8.63 -7.23 18.78
N HIS A 194 -8.11 -8.26 18.10
CA HIS A 194 -7.73 -9.53 18.70
C HIS A 194 -6.43 -10.08 18.15
N HIS A 195 -5.78 -10.94 18.96
CA HIS A 195 -4.73 -11.81 18.43
C HIS A 195 -5.37 -12.90 17.56
N PRO A 196 -4.79 -13.31 16.42
CA PRO A 196 -5.38 -14.36 15.57
C PRO A 196 -5.70 -15.68 16.31
N ASP A 197 -4.91 -16.06 17.32
CA ASP A 197 -5.14 -17.25 18.14
C ASP A 197 -6.45 -17.18 18.96
N GLU A 198 -7.01 -15.99 19.13
CA GLU A 198 -8.27 -15.79 19.84
C GLU A 198 -9.49 -16.01 18.93
N LEU A 199 -9.28 -16.18 17.59
CA LEU A 199 -10.36 -16.32 16.63
C LEU A 199 -11.43 -17.33 17.05
N GLY A 200 -11.02 -18.50 17.54
CA GLY A 200 -11.95 -19.56 17.97
C GLY A 200 -12.88 -19.17 19.12
N SER A 201 -12.54 -18.11 19.89
CA SER A 201 -13.36 -17.61 20.99
C SER A 201 -14.13 -16.33 20.66
N VAL A 202 -13.70 -15.59 19.63
CA VAL A 202 -14.28 -14.28 19.28
C VAL A 202 -15.04 -14.29 17.94
N ARG A 203 -14.84 -15.32 17.13
CA ARG A 203 -15.59 -15.52 15.90
C ARG A 203 -17.08 -15.61 16.18
N PRO A 204 -17.92 -14.84 15.51
CA PRO A 204 -19.36 -15.00 15.60
C PRO A 204 -19.81 -16.45 15.27
N GLU A 205 -20.91 -16.90 15.84
CA GLU A 205 -21.43 -18.26 15.62
C GLU A 205 -21.66 -18.52 14.12
N ASP A 206 -22.18 -17.49 13.40
CA ASP A 206 -22.44 -17.54 11.96
C ASP A 206 -21.22 -17.16 11.10
N GLY A 207 -20.06 -16.83 11.72
CA GLY A 207 -18.86 -16.33 11.05
C GLY A 207 -18.92 -14.85 10.69
N TYR A 208 -17.89 -14.39 9.95
CA TYR A 208 -17.84 -13.05 9.39
C TYR A 208 -18.42 -13.05 7.98
N ASP A 209 -19.17 -11.98 7.64
CA ASP A 209 -19.79 -11.81 6.32
C ASP A 209 -18.73 -11.41 5.26
N LEU A 210 -17.72 -10.66 5.68
CA LEU A 210 -16.64 -10.19 4.83
C LEU A 210 -15.31 -10.26 5.59
N VAL A 211 -14.29 -10.80 4.94
CA VAL A 211 -12.96 -10.95 5.53
C VAL A 211 -11.92 -10.38 4.59
N TYR A 212 -11.05 -9.55 5.08
CA TYR A 212 -9.87 -9.07 4.35
C TYR A 212 -8.62 -9.75 4.88
N GLU A 213 -7.83 -10.33 3.98
CA GLU A 213 -6.51 -10.86 4.28
C GLU A 213 -5.46 -9.93 3.69
N VAL A 214 -4.77 -9.18 4.55
CA VAL A 214 -3.79 -8.14 4.20
C VAL A 214 -2.53 -8.22 5.07
N SER A 215 -2.25 -9.40 5.62
CA SER A 215 -1.13 -9.63 6.54
C SER A 215 0.21 -9.90 5.84
N GLY A 216 0.16 -10.33 4.58
CA GLY A 216 1.31 -10.86 3.85
C GLY A 216 1.74 -12.26 4.31
N SER A 217 0.93 -12.98 5.11
CA SER A 217 1.25 -14.32 5.61
C SER A 217 0.36 -15.38 4.95
N THR A 218 0.98 -16.36 4.31
CA THR A 218 0.26 -17.47 3.68
C THR A 218 -0.56 -18.32 4.67
N THR A 219 -0.15 -18.36 5.94
CA THR A 219 -0.90 -19.05 7.00
C THR A 219 -2.13 -18.26 7.46
N ALA A 220 -2.09 -16.92 7.36
CA ALA A 220 -3.23 -16.10 7.69
C ALA A 220 -4.37 -16.24 6.67
N LEU A 221 -4.07 -16.60 5.42
CA LEU A 221 -5.09 -16.85 4.41
C LEU A 221 -6.01 -18.02 4.82
N ASP A 222 -5.46 -19.13 5.29
CA ASP A 222 -6.24 -20.27 5.78
C ASP A 222 -7.12 -19.87 6.96
N THR A 223 -6.56 -19.09 7.89
CA THR A 223 -7.29 -18.55 9.04
C THR A 223 -8.43 -17.62 8.60
N ALA A 224 -8.17 -16.75 7.62
CA ALA A 224 -9.16 -15.82 7.07
C ALA A 224 -10.33 -16.56 6.39
N VAL A 225 -10.03 -17.59 5.59
CA VAL A 225 -11.07 -18.46 4.98
C VAL A 225 -11.90 -19.16 6.05
N GLY A 226 -11.25 -19.71 7.09
CA GLY A 226 -11.95 -20.33 8.24
C GLY A 226 -12.75 -19.37 9.10
N ALA A 227 -12.49 -18.06 9.03
CA ALA A 227 -13.23 -17.03 9.76
C ALA A 227 -14.56 -16.65 9.08
N ALA A 228 -14.65 -16.78 7.76
CA ALA A 228 -15.86 -16.48 7.01
C ALA A 228 -17.04 -17.40 7.41
N GLY A 229 -18.24 -16.88 7.29
CA GLY A 229 -19.48 -17.61 7.51
C GLY A 229 -20.16 -18.04 6.21
N TYR A 230 -21.41 -18.48 6.31
CA TYR A 230 -22.19 -18.88 5.15
C TYR A 230 -22.37 -17.73 4.14
N ASP A 231 -22.14 -18.03 2.84
CA ASP A 231 -22.13 -17.04 1.74
C ASP A 231 -21.12 -15.89 1.98
N GLY A 232 -20.11 -16.14 2.83
CA GLY A 232 -19.10 -15.17 3.20
C GLY A 232 -18.09 -14.91 2.07
N ARG A 233 -17.51 -13.70 2.09
CA ARG A 233 -16.54 -13.22 1.09
C ARG A 233 -15.18 -13.03 1.74
N VAL A 234 -14.15 -13.58 1.12
CA VAL A 234 -12.76 -13.33 1.52
C VAL A 234 -12.05 -12.56 0.40
N VAL A 235 -11.58 -11.38 0.72
CA VAL A 235 -10.81 -10.51 -0.18
C VAL A 235 -9.33 -10.61 0.18
N VAL A 236 -8.52 -11.13 -0.73
CA VAL A 236 -7.08 -11.28 -0.57
C VAL A 236 -6.40 -10.05 -1.16
N GLY A 237 -5.83 -9.22 -0.27
CA GLY A 237 -5.04 -8.05 -0.65
C GLY A 237 -3.53 -8.27 -0.48
N SER A 238 -3.15 -9.38 0.12
CA SER A 238 -1.74 -9.74 0.29
C SER A 238 -1.11 -10.21 -1.01
N TRP A 239 0.08 -9.70 -1.29
CA TRP A 239 0.96 -10.25 -2.31
C TRP A 239 1.99 -11.17 -1.62
N TYR A 240 1.87 -12.48 -1.85
CA TYR A 240 2.72 -13.49 -1.20
C TYR A 240 4.05 -13.73 -1.92
N GLY A 241 4.34 -12.98 -2.99
CA GLY A 241 5.56 -13.16 -3.76
C GLY A 241 5.63 -14.54 -4.40
N THR A 242 6.73 -15.24 -4.18
CA THR A 242 6.98 -16.59 -4.70
C THR A 242 6.48 -17.71 -3.77
N GLU A 243 5.87 -17.37 -2.62
CA GLU A 243 5.38 -18.34 -1.67
C GLU A 243 4.07 -18.99 -2.13
N SER A 244 3.87 -20.25 -1.74
CA SER A 244 2.61 -20.96 -1.95
C SER A 244 1.81 -21.02 -0.65
N ALA A 245 0.52 -20.66 -0.71
CA ALA A 245 -0.42 -20.82 0.38
C ALA A 245 -1.09 -22.20 0.36
N SER A 246 -1.31 -22.79 1.52
CA SER A 246 -2.16 -23.98 1.69
C SER A 246 -3.44 -23.56 2.39
N VAL A 247 -4.58 -23.84 1.79
CA VAL A 247 -5.90 -23.48 2.30
C VAL A 247 -6.77 -24.72 2.43
N GLU A 248 -7.48 -24.87 3.56
CA GLU A 248 -8.42 -25.96 3.80
C GLU A 248 -9.75 -25.69 3.06
N LEU A 249 -9.88 -26.26 1.88
CA LEU A 249 -11.08 -26.14 1.03
C LEU A 249 -12.05 -27.33 1.19
N GLY A 250 -11.94 -28.06 2.30
CA GLY A 250 -12.79 -29.22 2.59
C GLY A 250 -14.20 -28.85 3.06
N VAL A 251 -14.58 -29.35 4.23
CA VAL A 251 -15.97 -29.28 4.72
C VAL A 251 -16.45 -27.84 4.94
N GLY A 252 -15.62 -26.98 5.56
CA GLY A 252 -15.99 -25.59 5.88
C GLY A 252 -16.24 -24.77 4.63
N PHE A 253 -15.23 -24.62 3.80
CA PHE A 253 -15.30 -23.79 2.59
C PHE A 253 -16.46 -24.18 1.66
N HIS A 254 -16.57 -25.46 1.32
CA HIS A 254 -17.63 -25.94 0.41
C HIS A 254 -19.02 -25.92 1.05
N GLY A 255 -19.11 -26.22 2.35
CA GLY A 255 -20.39 -26.26 3.06
C GLY A 255 -20.97 -24.88 3.35
N GLU A 256 -20.11 -23.88 3.47
CA GLU A 256 -20.48 -22.49 3.78
C GLU A 256 -20.59 -21.61 2.52
N ASP A 257 -20.40 -22.14 1.32
CA ASP A 257 -20.49 -21.41 0.03
C ASP A 257 -19.59 -20.16 -0.01
N ILE A 258 -18.37 -20.26 0.53
CA ILE A 258 -17.45 -19.14 0.68
C ILE A 258 -16.85 -18.75 -0.68
N THR A 259 -16.81 -17.45 -0.95
CA THR A 259 -16.10 -16.88 -2.11
C THR A 259 -14.76 -16.31 -1.68
N VAL A 260 -13.67 -16.70 -2.37
CA VAL A 260 -12.35 -16.07 -2.24
C VAL A 260 -12.02 -15.34 -3.53
N SER A 261 -11.66 -14.08 -3.42
CA SER A 261 -11.24 -13.24 -4.55
C SER A 261 -9.98 -12.44 -4.21
N ASP A 262 -9.18 -12.10 -5.23
CA ASP A 262 -8.12 -11.13 -5.10
C ASP A 262 -8.66 -9.70 -5.20
N SER A 263 -7.85 -8.74 -4.76
CA SER A 263 -8.05 -7.32 -5.02
C SER A 263 -6.76 -6.70 -5.53
N GLN A 264 -6.84 -6.11 -6.72
CA GLN A 264 -5.71 -5.53 -7.44
C GLN A 264 -5.96 -4.03 -7.69
N VAL A 265 -5.18 -3.17 -7.02
CA VAL A 265 -5.29 -1.70 -7.19
C VAL A 265 -4.98 -1.23 -8.62
N THR A 266 -4.25 -2.03 -9.41
CA THR A 266 -3.95 -1.70 -10.82
C THR A 266 -5.17 -1.72 -11.73
N GLU A 267 -6.28 -2.33 -11.31
CA GLU A 267 -7.51 -2.48 -12.10
C GLU A 267 -8.75 -2.00 -11.33
N ILE A 268 -9.80 -1.68 -12.07
CA ILE A 268 -11.14 -1.49 -11.50
C ILE A 268 -11.92 -2.78 -11.71
N ALA A 269 -12.54 -3.31 -10.65
CA ALA A 269 -13.36 -4.51 -10.73
C ALA A 269 -14.37 -4.43 -11.88
N PRO A 270 -14.57 -5.51 -12.68
CA PRO A 270 -15.41 -5.49 -13.87
C PRO A 270 -16.83 -4.95 -13.62
N GLY A 271 -17.42 -5.24 -12.47
CA GLY A 271 -18.76 -4.77 -12.10
C GLY A 271 -18.85 -3.26 -11.80
N LEU A 272 -17.72 -2.57 -11.67
CA LEU A 272 -17.62 -1.14 -11.38
C LEU A 272 -17.19 -0.30 -12.59
N ARG A 273 -16.56 -0.90 -13.62
CA ARG A 273 -15.98 -0.20 -14.78
C ARG A 273 -16.97 0.69 -15.55
N GLY A 274 -18.27 0.45 -15.43
CA GLY A 274 -19.30 1.28 -16.08
C GLY A 274 -19.42 2.71 -15.51
N ARG A 275 -18.82 2.99 -14.34
CA ARG A 275 -18.95 4.29 -13.66
C ARG A 275 -17.73 4.69 -12.82
N TRP A 276 -16.73 3.84 -12.70
CA TRP A 276 -15.49 4.10 -11.99
C TRP A 276 -14.31 4.02 -12.94
N THR A 277 -13.38 4.96 -12.77
CA THR A 277 -12.05 4.97 -13.39
C THR A 277 -11.00 4.94 -12.28
N LYS A 278 -9.74 4.75 -12.62
CA LYS A 278 -8.62 4.83 -11.66
C LYS A 278 -8.51 6.24 -11.08
N GLU A 279 -8.65 7.26 -11.90
CA GLU A 279 -8.61 8.68 -11.51
C GLU A 279 -9.70 8.97 -10.46
N ARG A 280 -10.92 8.54 -10.71
CA ARG A 280 -12.02 8.72 -9.76
C ARG A 280 -11.80 7.98 -8.44
N ARG A 281 -11.16 6.81 -8.46
CA ARG A 281 -10.79 6.10 -7.23
C ARG A 281 -9.68 6.84 -6.49
N LEU A 282 -8.69 7.35 -7.20
CA LEU A 282 -7.61 8.15 -6.63
C LEU A 282 -8.15 9.45 -5.99
N GLU A 283 -9.10 10.13 -6.66
CA GLU A 283 -9.82 11.27 -6.07
C GLU A 283 -10.52 10.89 -4.75
N ALA A 284 -11.21 9.74 -4.73
CA ALA A 284 -11.84 9.25 -3.51
C ALA A 284 -10.82 8.85 -2.42
N ALA A 285 -9.61 8.43 -2.79
CA ALA A 285 -8.57 8.11 -1.83
C ALA A 285 -8.06 9.35 -1.06
N TRP A 286 -8.04 10.51 -1.70
CA TRP A 286 -7.66 11.76 -1.03
C TRP A 286 -8.55 12.09 0.17
N ASP A 287 -9.83 11.71 0.16
CA ASP A 287 -10.76 11.93 1.27
C ASP A 287 -10.38 11.12 2.54
N PHE A 288 -9.55 10.10 2.40
CA PHE A 288 -9.11 9.23 3.50
C PHE A 288 -7.62 9.36 3.86
N VAL A 289 -6.86 10.19 3.16
CA VAL A 289 -5.40 10.32 3.39
C VAL A 289 -5.10 10.90 4.79
N GLU A 290 -5.99 11.70 5.36
CA GLU A 290 -5.83 12.21 6.74
C GLU A 290 -5.73 11.09 7.78
N GLU A 291 -6.36 9.94 7.53
CA GLU A 291 -6.30 8.76 8.40
C GLU A 291 -4.89 8.17 8.52
N ALA A 292 -4.00 8.49 7.57
CA ALA A 292 -2.59 8.10 7.65
C ALA A 292 -1.77 8.87 8.71
N SER A 293 -2.39 9.84 9.39
CA SER A 293 -1.71 10.62 10.43
C SER A 293 -1.12 9.73 11.52
N GLY A 294 0.20 9.88 11.77
CA GLY A 294 0.92 9.15 12.82
C GLY A 294 1.23 7.68 12.50
N LEU A 295 1.10 7.25 11.23
CA LEU A 295 1.52 5.90 10.81
C LEU A 295 3.05 5.77 10.70
N ILE A 296 3.76 6.85 10.36
CA ILE A 296 5.23 6.85 10.24
C ILE A 296 5.86 6.55 11.60
N THR A 297 6.67 5.50 11.66
CA THR A 297 7.36 5.07 12.88
C THR A 297 8.86 5.32 12.82
N ASP A 298 9.45 5.27 11.63
CA ASP A 298 10.88 5.33 11.45
C ASP A 298 11.23 6.26 10.27
N ARG A 299 12.29 7.07 10.46
CA ARG A 299 12.73 8.08 9.50
C ARG A 299 14.21 7.93 9.23
N PHE A 300 14.59 7.96 7.99
CA PHE A 300 15.96 7.83 7.53
C PHE A 300 16.26 8.87 6.46
N GLY A 301 17.48 9.40 6.44
CA GLY A 301 17.97 10.10 5.26
C GLY A 301 18.20 9.10 4.12
N ILE A 302 18.06 9.52 2.86
CA ILE A 302 18.23 8.64 1.69
C ILE A 302 19.59 7.90 1.66
N LYS A 303 20.62 8.46 2.29
CA LYS A 303 21.95 7.85 2.41
C LYS A 303 22.00 6.68 3.39
N GLU A 304 20.97 6.52 4.21
CA GLU A 304 20.82 5.46 5.21
C GLU A 304 19.94 4.31 4.69
N ALA A 305 19.84 4.15 3.36
CA ALA A 305 18.95 3.18 2.73
C ALA A 305 19.13 1.75 3.26
N GLU A 306 20.33 1.30 3.54
CA GLU A 306 20.59 -0.04 4.12
C GLU A 306 19.88 -0.20 5.46
N ALA A 307 20.04 0.77 6.38
CA ALA A 307 19.38 0.73 7.69
C ALA A 307 17.85 0.84 7.60
N ALA A 308 17.34 1.60 6.64
CA ALA A 308 15.91 1.73 6.39
C ALA A 308 15.29 0.38 5.98
N TYR A 309 15.89 -0.33 5.04
CA TYR A 309 15.40 -1.65 4.60
C TYR A 309 15.62 -2.75 5.64
N GLU A 310 16.68 -2.69 6.45
CA GLU A 310 16.84 -3.55 7.63
C GLU A 310 15.72 -3.34 8.65
N ALA A 311 15.31 -2.10 8.88
CA ALA A 311 14.17 -1.78 9.76
C ALA A 311 12.85 -2.34 9.21
N VAL A 312 12.59 -2.17 7.91
CA VAL A 312 11.42 -2.76 7.22
C VAL A 312 11.43 -4.28 7.36
N ASP A 313 12.56 -4.92 7.11
CA ASP A 313 12.71 -6.38 7.16
C ASP A 313 12.53 -6.92 8.59
N SER A 314 12.93 -6.13 9.59
CA SER A 314 12.73 -6.42 11.01
C SER A 314 11.32 -6.13 11.52
N GLY A 315 10.40 -5.62 10.68
CA GLY A 315 8.99 -5.46 10.99
C GLY A 315 8.56 -4.06 11.44
N ALA A 316 9.35 -3.02 11.15
CA ALA A 316 8.90 -1.63 11.30
C ALA A 316 7.55 -1.43 10.61
N LEU A 317 6.67 -0.63 11.20
CA LEU A 317 5.33 -0.40 10.66
C LEU A 317 5.40 0.43 9.37
N CYS A 318 6.03 1.58 9.44
CA CYS A 318 6.11 2.53 8.34
C CYS A 318 7.44 3.27 8.38
N VAL A 319 8.23 3.07 7.37
CA VAL A 319 9.56 3.69 7.17
C VAL A 319 9.45 4.73 6.06
N VAL A 320 10.06 5.90 6.27
CA VAL A 320 10.16 6.94 5.25
C VAL A 320 11.60 7.39 5.05
N PHE A 321 11.88 7.87 3.83
CA PHE A 321 13.07 8.65 3.53
C PHE A 321 12.74 10.13 3.55
N GLU A 322 13.56 10.90 4.26
CA GLU A 322 13.55 12.36 4.25
C GLU A 322 14.66 12.86 3.32
N TYR A 323 14.36 13.89 2.54
CA TYR A 323 15.30 14.50 1.60
C TYR A 323 15.66 15.89 2.11
N GLU A 324 16.95 16.27 2.00
CA GLU A 324 17.52 17.57 2.38
C GLU A 324 17.73 18.45 1.16
#